data_d84cd3ccbf275d4e8826f14456d380a6
#
_entry.id   d84cd3ccbf275d4e8826f14456d380a6
#
_cell.length_a   1.000
_cell.length_b   1.000
_cell.length_c   1.000
_cell.angle_alpha   90.00
_cell.angle_beta   90.00
_cell.angle_gamma   90.00
#
_symmetry.space_group_name_H-M   'P 1'
#
loop_
_entity.id
_entity.type
_entity.pdbx_description
1 polymer ?
#
loop_
_entity_poly.entity_id
_entity_poly.type
_entity_poly.pdbx_seq_one_letter_code
_entity_poly.pdbx_strand_id
1 'polypeptide(L)'
;MLFRSTQQAVDDVRDAISRVRSDLPADLRDPVISKMELSGAPILTYTVATPRMDDEALSWFVDNTVTKQMLSVRGVGAVSRVGGATREVRVELDPARLQALNATTADISRQLRQVQQEASGGRTDVGGGEQSVRTIATVQSAEELGRLDIALSDGRHVRLNQVATVSDTVAEKRSTALLNGKPVVGFEITRTRGAGEVDVAPVCAPRWQKSSWPTLTSP
;
A
#
# COMPACT_ATOMS: atom_id res chain seq x y z
N MET A 1 -24.42 -29.58 -16.79
CA MET A 1 -23.31 -28.77 -16.27
C MET A 1 -23.73 -28.27 -14.90
N LEU A 2 -23.11 -28.79 -13.84
CA LEU A 2 -23.36 -28.34 -12.48
C LEU A 2 -22.67 -26.99 -12.30
N PHE A 3 -23.44 -25.91 -12.13
CA PHE A 3 -22.93 -24.59 -11.76
C PHE A 3 -22.38 -24.67 -10.33
N ARG A 4 -21.07 -24.91 -10.17
CA ARG A 4 -20.42 -24.73 -8.87
C ARG A 4 -20.51 -23.26 -8.48
N SER A 5 -20.92 -22.98 -7.27
CA SER A 5 -20.89 -21.59 -6.79
C SER A 5 -19.43 -21.14 -6.72
N THR A 6 -19.18 -19.87 -7.03
CA THR A 6 -17.81 -19.30 -6.96
C THR A 6 -17.23 -19.46 -5.57
N GLN A 7 -18.06 -19.49 -4.54
CA GLN A 7 -17.63 -19.71 -3.16
C GLN A 7 -17.08 -21.12 -2.97
N GLN A 8 -17.77 -22.14 -3.46
CA GLN A 8 -17.27 -23.53 -3.41
C GLN A 8 -15.94 -23.69 -4.14
N ALA A 9 -15.75 -23.00 -5.27
CA ALA A 9 -14.48 -23.04 -5.98
C ALA A 9 -13.33 -22.40 -5.17
N VAL A 10 -13.58 -21.33 -4.43
CA VAL A 10 -12.59 -20.70 -3.52
C VAL A 10 -12.24 -21.65 -2.37
N ASP A 11 -13.23 -22.32 -1.80
CA ASP A 11 -13.03 -23.26 -0.70
C ASP A 11 -12.26 -24.50 -1.17
N ASP A 12 -12.61 -25.05 -2.35
CA ASP A 12 -11.87 -26.17 -2.98
C ASP A 12 -10.39 -25.83 -3.22
N VAL A 13 -10.10 -24.60 -3.69
CA VAL A 13 -8.72 -24.12 -3.90
C VAL A 13 -7.98 -23.99 -2.57
N ARG A 14 -8.65 -23.43 -1.54
CA ARG A 14 -8.06 -23.28 -0.20
C ARG A 14 -7.71 -24.64 0.40
N ASP A 15 -8.60 -25.60 0.27
CA ASP A 15 -8.37 -26.98 0.75
C ASP A 15 -7.24 -27.67 -0.02
N ALA A 16 -7.15 -27.45 -1.33
CA ALA A 16 -6.06 -28.00 -2.14
C ALA A 16 -4.70 -27.43 -1.72
N ILE A 17 -4.61 -26.12 -1.50
CA ILE A 17 -3.39 -25.44 -1.03
C ILE A 17 -3.00 -25.93 0.37
N SER A 18 -3.96 -26.07 1.28
CA SER A 18 -3.70 -26.55 2.63
C SER A 18 -3.11 -27.96 2.65
N ARG A 19 -3.52 -28.82 1.72
CA ARG A 19 -3.00 -30.19 1.60
C ARG A 19 -1.54 -30.24 1.15
N VAL A 20 -1.11 -29.34 0.28
CA VAL A 20 0.27 -29.32 -0.22
C VAL A 20 1.19 -28.40 0.59
N ARG A 21 0.65 -27.72 1.61
CA ARG A 21 1.41 -26.75 2.40
C ARG A 21 2.62 -27.37 3.10
N SER A 22 2.50 -28.62 3.57
CA SER A 22 3.60 -29.35 4.20
C SER A 22 4.74 -29.71 3.25
N ASP A 23 4.45 -29.76 1.94
CA ASP A 23 5.43 -30.12 0.91
C ASP A 23 6.16 -28.89 0.36
N LEU A 24 5.74 -27.70 0.79
CA LEU A 24 6.33 -26.42 0.36
C LEU A 24 7.36 -25.92 1.37
N PRO A 25 8.37 -25.14 0.93
CA PRO A 25 9.35 -24.53 1.82
C PRO A 25 8.71 -23.74 2.94
N ALA A 26 9.30 -23.80 4.15
CA ALA A 26 8.73 -23.15 5.34
C ALA A 26 8.76 -21.61 5.28
N ASP A 27 9.64 -21.04 4.47
CA ASP A 27 9.79 -19.59 4.24
C ASP A 27 8.84 -19.06 3.15
N LEU A 28 8.06 -19.92 2.49
CA LEU A 28 7.06 -19.49 1.54
C LEU A 28 5.94 -18.70 2.24
N ARG A 29 5.67 -17.50 1.75
CA ARG A 29 4.54 -16.68 2.22
C ARG A 29 3.22 -17.40 1.95
N ASP A 30 2.28 -17.25 2.87
CA ASP A 30 0.96 -17.82 2.68
C ASP A 30 0.30 -17.28 1.42
N PRO A 31 -0.18 -18.15 0.54
CA PRO A 31 -0.84 -17.74 -0.70
C PRO A 31 -2.15 -17.02 -0.40
N VAL A 32 -2.35 -15.89 -1.04
CA VAL A 32 -3.59 -15.11 -0.95
C VAL A 32 -4.56 -15.61 -2.01
N ILE A 33 -5.65 -16.22 -1.57
CA ILE A 33 -6.72 -16.68 -2.46
C ILE A 33 -7.80 -15.62 -2.46
N SER A 34 -7.99 -14.95 -3.59
CA SER A 34 -9.03 -13.94 -3.76
C SER A 34 -9.93 -14.27 -4.95
N LYS A 35 -11.21 -13.95 -4.78
CA LYS A 35 -12.17 -14.00 -5.88
C LYS A 35 -11.94 -12.80 -6.80
N MET A 36 -11.61 -13.07 -8.05
CA MET A 36 -11.49 -12.03 -9.06
C MET A 36 -12.82 -11.86 -9.79
N GLU A 37 -13.46 -10.71 -9.64
CA GLU A 37 -14.67 -10.40 -10.39
C GLU A 37 -14.28 -9.72 -11.71
N LEU A 38 -14.55 -10.38 -12.83
CA LEU A 38 -14.29 -9.84 -14.18
C LEU A 38 -15.13 -8.60 -14.52
N SER A 39 -16.12 -8.25 -13.70
CA SER A 39 -16.93 -7.05 -13.84
C SER A 39 -16.26 -5.75 -13.40
N GLY A 40 -15.00 -5.80 -12.97
CA GLY A 40 -14.22 -4.66 -12.49
C GLY A 40 -13.34 -4.00 -13.55
N ALA A 41 -13.72 -4.03 -14.83
CA ALA A 41 -13.01 -3.21 -15.82
C ALA A 41 -13.13 -1.72 -15.46
N PRO A 42 -12.04 -0.94 -15.61
CA PRO A 42 -12.10 0.49 -15.38
C PRO A 42 -13.09 1.13 -16.35
N ILE A 43 -13.95 2.00 -15.81
CA ILE A 43 -14.93 2.76 -16.61
C ILE A 43 -14.34 4.09 -17.09
N LEU A 44 -13.34 4.60 -16.38
CA LEU A 44 -12.64 5.84 -16.70
C LEU A 44 -11.17 5.67 -16.40
N THR A 45 -10.34 6.19 -17.29
CA THR A 45 -8.90 6.29 -17.12
C THR A 45 -8.49 7.74 -17.33
N TYR A 46 -7.76 8.29 -16.37
CA TYR A 46 -7.24 9.64 -16.42
C TYR A 46 -5.71 9.62 -16.32
N THR A 47 -5.10 10.63 -16.89
CA THR A 47 -3.67 10.90 -16.73
C THR A 47 -3.46 12.23 -16.04
N VAL A 48 -2.45 12.27 -15.18
CA VAL A 48 -2.02 13.45 -14.46
C VAL A 48 -0.59 13.75 -14.85
N ALA A 49 -0.35 14.96 -15.33
CA ALA A 49 0.97 15.45 -15.63
C ALA A 49 1.10 16.89 -15.16
N THR A 50 2.18 17.24 -14.48
CA THR A 50 2.49 18.60 -14.07
C THR A 50 4.00 18.80 -14.03
N PRO A 51 4.50 19.96 -14.50
CA PRO A 51 5.93 20.27 -14.39
C PRO A 51 6.35 20.73 -12.98
N ARG A 52 5.39 20.86 -12.06
CA ARG A 52 5.63 21.38 -10.70
C ARG A 52 5.91 20.30 -9.67
N MET A 53 5.67 19.03 -9.99
CA MET A 53 5.85 17.89 -9.10
C MET A 53 6.70 16.85 -9.82
N ASP A 54 7.59 16.21 -9.07
CA ASP A 54 8.27 15.02 -9.53
C ASP A 54 7.35 13.78 -9.49
N ASP A 55 7.81 12.66 -10.03
CA ASP A 55 7.04 11.42 -10.11
C ASP A 55 6.57 10.93 -8.73
N GLU A 56 7.36 11.15 -7.68
CA GLU A 56 7.05 10.71 -6.32
C GLU A 56 5.95 11.56 -5.70
N ALA A 57 6.11 12.89 -5.71
CA ALA A 57 5.11 13.82 -5.20
C ALA A 57 3.79 13.71 -5.95
N LEU A 58 3.85 13.51 -7.28
CA LEU A 58 2.67 13.33 -8.10
C LEU A 58 1.96 12.00 -7.79
N SER A 59 2.70 10.92 -7.59
CA SER A 59 2.16 9.63 -7.19
C SER A 59 1.49 9.71 -5.82
N TRP A 60 2.15 10.33 -4.86
CA TRP A 60 1.58 10.57 -3.52
C TRP A 60 0.30 11.39 -3.58
N PHE A 61 0.28 12.45 -4.40
CA PHE A 61 -0.89 13.28 -4.61
C PHE A 61 -2.07 12.49 -5.19
N VAL A 62 -1.81 11.63 -6.18
CA VAL A 62 -2.84 10.75 -6.75
C VAL A 62 -3.36 9.79 -5.70
N ASP A 63 -2.48 9.11 -4.95
CA ASP A 63 -2.87 8.10 -3.97
C ASP A 63 -3.63 8.72 -2.76
N ASN A 64 -3.22 9.89 -2.29
CA ASN A 64 -3.77 10.47 -1.06
C ASN A 64 -4.87 11.51 -1.27
N THR A 65 -4.82 12.26 -2.36
CA THR A 65 -5.78 13.34 -2.61
C THR A 65 -6.82 12.93 -3.64
N VAL A 66 -6.35 12.54 -4.84
CA VAL A 66 -7.25 12.18 -5.95
C VAL A 66 -8.10 10.98 -5.59
N THR A 67 -7.45 9.90 -5.15
CA THR A 67 -8.13 8.64 -4.80
C THR A 67 -9.20 8.85 -3.72
N LYS A 68 -8.89 9.60 -2.66
CA LYS A 68 -9.87 9.88 -1.60
C LYS A 68 -11.06 10.69 -2.09
N GLN A 69 -10.83 11.67 -2.94
CA GLN A 69 -11.90 12.48 -3.51
C GLN A 69 -12.76 11.67 -4.49
N MET A 70 -12.15 10.81 -5.31
CA MET A 70 -12.90 9.97 -6.24
C MET A 70 -13.69 8.89 -5.50
N LEU A 71 -13.14 8.28 -4.47
CA LEU A 71 -13.86 7.30 -3.63
C LEU A 71 -15.06 7.90 -2.89
N SER A 72 -15.10 9.21 -2.67
CA SER A 72 -16.28 9.88 -2.09
C SER A 72 -17.45 10.02 -3.07
N VAL A 73 -17.25 9.73 -4.35
CA VAL A 73 -18.31 9.77 -5.37
C VAL A 73 -19.14 8.50 -5.29
N ARG A 74 -20.46 8.68 -5.21
CA ARG A 74 -21.39 7.54 -5.18
C ARG A 74 -21.27 6.71 -6.45
N GLY A 75 -21.11 5.39 -6.28
CA GLY A 75 -20.98 4.44 -7.39
C GLY A 75 -19.54 4.13 -7.82
N VAL A 76 -18.54 4.86 -7.30
CA VAL A 76 -17.13 4.50 -7.44
C VAL A 76 -16.81 3.34 -6.49
N GLY A 77 -16.27 2.27 -7.04
CA GLY A 77 -15.91 1.06 -6.28
C GLY A 77 -14.45 1.04 -5.87
N ALA A 78 -13.55 1.41 -6.78
CA ALA A 78 -12.13 1.51 -6.52
C ALA A 78 -11.47 2.54 -7.43
N VAL A 79 -10.34 3.07 -6.97
CA VAL A 79 -9.46 3.92 -7.76
C VAL A 79 -8.06 3.34 -7.65
N SER A 80 -7.46 3.01 -8.80
CA SER A 80 -6.15 2.38 -8.87
C SER A 80 -5.19 3.27 -9.65
N ARG A 81 -4.02 3.54 -9.10
CA ARG A 81 -2.97 4.27 -9.80
C ARG A 81 -2.24 3.36 -10.79
N VAL A 82 -1.89 3.90 -11.95
CA VAL A 82 -1.10 3.25 -12.98
C VAL A 82 0.14 4.08 -13.27
N GLY A 83 1.30 3.45 -13.22
CA GLY A 83 2.59 4.14 -13.36
C GLY A 83 2.96 4.96 -12.14
N GLY A 84 3.90 5.90 -12.34
CA GLY A 84 4.46 6.72 -11.26
C GLY A 84 5.46 5.97 -10.39
N ALA A 85 5.74 6.53 -9.22
CA ALA A 85 6.71 6.03 -8.27
C ALA A 85 6.05 5.79 -6.90
N THR A 86 6.43 4.72 -6.22
CA THR A 86 5.97 4.45 -4.85
C THR A 86 7.14 4.66 -3.91
N ARG A 87 6.98 5.56 -2.93
CA ARG A 87 7.99 5.78 -1.91
C ARG A 87 8.15 4.53 -1.05
N GLU A 88 9.39 4.14 -0.79
CA GLU A 88 9.74 3.09 0.16
C GLU A 88 10.91 3.53 1.04
N VAL A 89 10.96 3.03 2.26
CA VAL A 89 12.13 3.15 3.11
C VAL A 89 12.90 1.84 3.01
N ARG A 90 14.10 1.91 2.46
CA ARG A 90 14.98 0.74 2.28
C ARG A 90 15.92 0.62 3.46
N VAL A 91 15.98 -0.57 4.04
CA VAL A 91 16.88 -0.93 5.13
C VAL A 91 17.86 -1.97 4.61
N GLU A 92 19.09 -1.56 4.34
CA GLU A 92 20.17 -2.42 3.87
C GLU A 92 21.05 -2.83 5.07
N LEU A 93 20.95 -4.10 5.45
CA LEU A 93 21.71 -4.64 6.58
C LEU A 93 23.17 -4.87 6.17
N ASP A 94 24.09 -4.46 7.03
CA ASP A 94 25.53 -4.70 6.87
C ASP A 94 25.93 -6.00 7.58
N PRO A 95 26.30 -7.07 6.85
CA PRO A 95 26.61 -8.36 7.43
C PRO A 95 27.80 -8.31 8.41
N ALA A 96 28.82 -7.47 8.12
CA ALA A 96 29.99 -7.34 8.99
C ALA A 96 29.64 -6.69 10.31
N ARG A 97 28.81 -5.66 10.31
CA ARG A 97 28.32 -5.00 11.54
C ARG A 97 27.41 -5.90 12.34
N LEU A 98 26.53 -6.67 11.67
CA LEU A 98 25.68 -7.66 12.32
C LEU A 98 26.52 -8.71 13.05
N GLN A 99 27.53 -9.26 12.38
CA GLN A 99 28.43 -10.24 12.98
C GLN A 99 29.22 -9.67 14.16
N ALA A 100 29.75 -8.45 14.04
CA ALA A 100 30.48 -7.78 15.12
C ALA A 100 29.63 -7.55 16.38
N LEU A 101 28.34 -7.37 16.23
CA LEU A 101 27.38 -7.14 17.31
C LEU A 101 26.63 -8.40 17.74
N ASN A 102 26.93 -9.58 17.17
CA ASN A 102 26.17 -10.82 17.34
C ASN A 102 24.66 -10.65 17.11
N ALA A 103 24.29 -9.77 16.18
CA ALA A 103 22.92 -9.52 15.80
C ALA A 103 22.51 -10.40 14.62
N THR A 104 21.26 -10.86 14.60
CA THR A 104 20.74 -11.66 13.49
C THR A 104 19.76 -10.85 12.64
N THR A 105 19.70 -11.14 11.35
CA THR A 105 18.69 -10.56 10.45
C THR A 105 17.26 -10.83 10.93
N ALA A 106 17.05 -11.98 11.55
CA ALA A 106 15.75 -12.37 12.09
C ALA A 106 15.29 -11.48 13.25
N ASP A 107 16.21 -11.08 14.14
CA ASP A 107 15.90 -10.17 15.26
C ASP A 107 15.47 -8.80 14.73
N ILE A 108 16.22 -8.26 13.78
CA ILE A 108 15.92 -6.96 13.17
C ILE A 108 14.59 -7.02 12.42
N SER A 109 14.36 -8.04 11.62
CA SER A 109 13.11 -8.23 10.88
C SER A 109 11.87 -8.35 11.79
N ARG A 110 12.02 -9.00 12.94
CA ARG A 110 10.96 -9.13 13.93
C ARG A 110 10.61 -7.80 14.55
N GLN A 111 11.60 -7.03 14.95
CA GLN A 111 11.45 -5.70 15.56
C GLN A 111 10.82 -4.70 14.57
N LEU A 112 11.29 -4.66 13.33
CA LEU A 112 10.73 -3.79 12.29
C LEU A 112 9.26 -4.09 12.02
N ARG A 113 8.86 -5.37 12.04
CA ARG A 113 7.45 -5.74 11.92
C ARG A 113 6.60 -5.26 13.09
N GLN A 114 7.13 -5.27 14.29
CA GLN A 114 6.41 -4.79 15.48
C GLN A 114 6.18 -3.27 15.45
N VAL A 115 7.15 -2.52 14.95
CA VAL A 115 7.06 -1.05 14.84
C VAL A 115 5.99 -0.62 13.82
N GLN A 116 5.74 -1.43 12.80
CA GLN A 116 4.72 -1.15 11.78
C GLN A 116 3.31 -1.60 12.17
N GLN A 117 3.13 -2.27 13.30
CA GLN A 117 1.81 -2.69 13.76
C GLN A 117 1.13 -1.54 14.52
N GLU A 118 0.01 -1.07 13.99
CA GLU A 118 -0.91 -0.22 14.74
C GLU A 118 -1.52 -1.07 15.87
N ALA A 119 -1.11 -0.82 17.11
CA ALA A 119 -1.70 -1.48 18.24
C ALA A 119 -2.97 -0.73 18.70
N SER A 120 -4.07 -1.46 18.84
CA SER A 120 -5.25 -0.95 19.54
C SER A 120 -4.90 -0.81 21.02
N GLY A 121 -4.80 0.41 21.52
CA GLY A 121 -4.44 0.72 22.91
C GLY A 121 -5.58 0.45 23.93
N GLY A 122 -6.67 -0.18 23.48
CA GLY A 122 -7.84 -0.41 24.34
C GLY A 122 -8.83 0.76 24.32
N ARG A 123 -9.70 0.78 25.33
CA ARG A 123 -10.71 1.82 25.54
C ARG A 123 -10.48 2.49 26.87
N THR A 124 -10.66 3.79 26.94
CA THR A 124 -10.62 4.54 28.19
C THR A 124 -11.89 5.37 28.35
N ASP A 125 -12.39 5.47 29.57
CA ASP A 125 -13.49 6.35 29.88
C ASP A 125 -12.96 7.74 30.25
N VAL A 126 -13.30 8.73 29.43
CA VAL A 126 -12.97 10.13 29.69
C VAL A 126 -14.27 10.93 29.73
N GLY A 127 -14.61 11.44 30.92
CA GLY A 127 -15.76 12.35 31.09
C GLY A 127 -17.14 11.73 30.81
N GLY A 128 -17.30 10.40 30.99
CA GLY A 128 -18.56 9.68 30.76
C GLY A 128 -18.78 9.23 29.31
N GLY A 129 -17.76 9.34 28.46
CA GLY A 129 -17.75 8.82 27.10
C GLY A 129 -16.66 7.77 26.90
N GLU A 130 -17.00 6.64 26.26
CA GLU A 130 -16.04 5.60 25.89
C GLU A 130 -15.21 6.08 24.70
N GLN A 131 -13.90 6.30 24.89
CA GLN A 131 -12.98 6.72 23.86
C GLN A 131 -11.98 5.61 23.54
N SER A 132 -11.89 5.21 22.27
CA SER A 132 -10.88 4.26 21.84
C SER A 132 -9.50 4.93 21.81
N VAL A 133 -8.55 4.35 22.52
CA VAL A 133 -7.13 4.76 22.45
C VAL A 133 -6.45 3.96 21.36
N ARG A 134 -5.90 4.65 20.36
CA ARG A 134 -5.13 4.06 19.27
C ARG A 134 -3.69 4.53 19.41
N THR A 135 -2.79 3.59 19.63
CA THR A 135 -1.37 3.90 19.64
C THR A 135 -0.87 3.86 18.19
N ILE A 136 -0.58 5.04 17.64
CA ILE A 136 0.02 5.16 16.30
C ILE A 136 1.53 5.17 16.50
N ALA A 137 2.13 3.99 16.46
CA ALA A 137 3.60 3.84 16.46
C ALA A 137 4.10 3.72 15.01
N THR A 138 3.82 4.73 14.18
CA THR A 138 4.22 4.72 12.78
C THR A 138 5.42 5.64 12.58
N VAL A 139 6.55 5.08 12.23
CA VAL A 139 7.76 5.83 11.83
C VAL A 139 7.48 6.53 10.51
N GLN A 140 7.67 7.85 10.46
CA GLN A 140 7.31 8.68 9.31
C GLN A 140 8.47 8.97 8.35
N SER A 141 9.71 8.77 8.79
CA SER A 141 10.91 9.06 7.99
C SER A 141 11.98 7.97 8.12
N ALA A 142 12.85 7.87 7.10
CA ALA A 142 14.01 6.98 7.14
C ALA A 142 14.96 7.32 8.28
N GLU A 143 15.10 8.61 8.62
CA GLU A 143 15.96 9.06 9.71
C GLU A 143 15.42 8.61 11.08
N GLU A 144 14.11 8.73 11.28
CA GLU A 144 13.44 8.27 12.49
C GLU A 144 13.55 6.75 12.64
N LEU A 145 13.34 6.01 11.52
CA LEU A 145 13.55 4.56 11.50
C LEU A 145 14.98 4.18 11.83
N GLY A 146 15.97 4.92 11.33
CA GLY A 146 17.38 4.68 11.62
C GLY A 146 17.76 4.85 13.10
N ARG A 147 17.01 5.64 13.85
CA ARG A 147 17.19 5.85 15.31
C ARG A 147 16.49 4.80 16.16
N LEU A 148 15.74 3.90 15.55
CA LEU A 148 15.02 2.87 16.30
C LEU A 148 15.98 1.98 17.08
N ASP A 149 15.68 1.78 18.36
CA ASP A 149 16.43 0.87 19.23
C ASP A 149 15.98 -0.57 18.99
N ILE A 150 16.90 -1.39 18.56
CA ILE A 150 16.71 -2.82 18.29
C ILE A 150 17.25 -3.61 19.48
N ALA A 151 16.38 -4.40 20.13
CA ALA A 151 16.78 -5.32 21.17
C ALA A 151 17.40 -6.58 20.54
N LEU A 152 18.63 -6.90 20.94
CA LEU A 152 19.32 -8.11 20.53
C LEU A 152 18.97 -9.29 21.44
N SER A 153 19.22 -10.49 20.97
CA SER A 153 18.97 -11.73 21.71
C SER A 153 19.77 -11.87 23.01
N ASP A 154 20.88 -11.13 23.14
CA ASP A 154 21.74 -11.06 24.34
C ASP A 154 21.33 -9.98 25.36
N GLY A 155 20.19 -9.29 25.11
CA GLY A 155 19.67 -8.22 25.97
C GLY A 155 20.28 -6.83 25.74
N ARG A 156 21.22 -6.70 24.83
CA ARG A 156 21.76 -5.38 24.43
C ARG A 156 20.80 -4.68 23.48
N HIS A 157 20.88 -3.36 23.46
CA HIS A 157 20.16 -2.52 22.51
C HIS A 157 21.14 -1.83 21.57
N VAL A 158 20.83 -1.85 20.28
CA VAL A 158 21.61 -1.16 19.24
C VAL A 158 20.65 -0.35 18.36
N ARG A 159 21.12 0.80 17.86
CA ARG A 159 20.31 1.56 16.90
C ARG A 159 20.36 0.91 15.52
N LEU A 160 19.26 0.97 14.81
CA LEU A 160 19.18 0.38 13.47
C LEU A 160 20.27 0.93 12.53
N ASN A 161 20.60 2.22 12.61
CA ASN A 161 21.66 2.85 11.79
C ASN A 161 23.07 2.34 12.09
N GLN A 162 23.29 1.64 13.22
CA GLN A 162 24.57 1.02 13.54
C GLN A 162 24.78 -0.31 12.80
N VAL A 163 23.70 -0.96 12.40
CA VAL A 163 23.71 -2.29 11.75
C VAL A 163 23.19 -2.25 10.31
N ALA A 164 22.60 -1.14 9.91
CA ALA A 164 21.96 -0.97 8.60
C ALA A 164 22.17 0.44 8.05
N THR A 165 22.12 0.56 6.74
CA THR A 165 21.91 1.84 6.05
C THR A 165 20.42 1.99 5.78
N VAL A 166 19.83 3.06 6.30
CA VAL A 166 18.41 3.37 6.11
C VAL A 166 18.28 4.53 5.16
N SER A 167 17.64 4.34 4.05
CA SER A 167 17.49 5.34 3.00
C SER A 167 16.03 5.48 2.57
N ASP A 168 15.63 6.72 2.30
CA ASP A 168 14.36 7.03 1.64
C ASP A 168 14.59 6.92 0.14
N THR A 169 13.82 6.08 -0.52
CA THR A 169 14.01 5.76 -1.94
C THR A 169 12.66 5.47 -2.59
N VAL A 170 12.71 5.14 -3.85
CA VAL A 170 11.53 4.75 -4.65
C VAL A 170 11.56 3.26 -4.89
N ALA A 171 10.43 2.61 -4.74
CA ALA A 171 10.27 1.21 -5.09
C ALA A 171 10.58 0.97 -6.57
N GLU A 172 11.01 -0.22 -6.90
CA GLU A 172 11.25 -0.61 -8.28
C GLU A 172 10.00 -0.39 -9.14
N LYS A 173 10.17 0.34 -10.25
CA LYS A 173 9.07 0.65 -11.17
C LYS A 173 8.60 -0.63 -11.86
N ARG A 174 7.43 -1.13 -11.50
CA ARG A 174 6.80 -2.32 -12.10
C ARG A 174 5.89 -2.01 -13.28
N SER A 175 5.44 -0.76 -13.39
CA SER A 175 4.57 -0.29 -14.46
C SER A 175 4.94 1.14 -14.86
N THR A 176 4.74 1.47 -16.13
CA THR A 176 4.95 2.81 -16.66
C THR A 176 3.72 3.21 -17.44
N ALA A 177 3.18 4.40 -17.17
CA ALA A 177 2.16 5.01 -17.99
C ALA A 177 2.81 6.07 -18.90
N LEU A 178 2.47 6.05 -20.17
CA LEU A 178 2.99 6.99 -21.15
C LEU A 178 1.83 7.72 -21.83
N LEU A 179 1.95 9.02 -21.96
CA LEU A 179 1.07 9.86 -22.77
C LEU A 179 1.93 10.58 -23.82
N ASN A 180 1.66 10.31 -25.10
CA ASN A 180 2.45 10.86 -26.20
C ASN A 180 3.98 10.63 -26.06
N GLY A 181 4.36 9.44 -25.58
CA GLY A 181 5.75 9.06 -25.34
C GLY A 181 6.41 9.65 -24.11
N LYS A 182 5.70 10.46 -23.30
CA LYS A 182 6.21 11.04 -22.05
C LYS A 182 5.64 10.25 -20.85
N PRO A 183 6.47 9.99 -19.82
CA PRO A 183 5.98 9.35 -18.61
C PRO A 183 4.99 10.24 -17.88
N VAL A 184 3.90 9.63 -17.42
CA VAL A 184 2.82 10.28 -16.67
C VAL A 184 2.36 9.37 -15.53
N VAL A 185 1.61 9.92 -14.59
CA VAL A 185 0.89 9.13 -13.59
C VAL A 185 -0.56 9.02 -14.03
N GLY A 186 -1.03 7.79 -14.24
CA GLY A 186 -2.43 7.52 -14.54
C GLY A 186 -3.19 7.06 -13.31
N PHE A 187 -4.51 7.13 -13.37
CA PHE A 187 -5.39 6.42 -12.46
C PHE A 187 -6.66 5.95 -13.17
N GLU A 188 -7.13 4.82 -12.71
CA GLU A 188 -8.29 4.13 -13.24
C GLU A 188 -9.39 4.10 -12.20
N ILE A 189 -10.62 4.33 -12.63
CA ILE A 189 -11.80 4.29 -11.79
C ILE A 189 -12.64 3.09 -12.17
N THR A 190 -12.93 2.23 -11.20
CA THR A 190 -13.85 1.12 -11.34
C THR A 190 -15.14 1.43 -10.59
N ARG A 191 -16.27 0.94 -11.12
CA ARG A 191 -17.59 1.13 -10.50
C ARG A 191 -17.85 0.11 -9.39
N THR A 192 -18.69 0.48 -8.46
CA THR A 192 -19.30 -0.48 -7.53
C THR A 192 -20.24 -1.41 -8.26
N ARG A 193 -20.34 -2.64 -7.81
CA ARG A 193 -21.26 -3.63 -8.36
C ARG A 193 -22.69 -3.11 -8.35
N GLY A 194 -23.34 -3.14 -9.52
CA GLY A 194 -24.71 -2.64 -9.69
C GLY A 194 -24.85 -1.14 -9.98
N ALA A 195 -23.75 -0.36 -9.93
CA ALA A 195 -23.80 1.02 -10.39
C ALA A 195 -23.75 1.09 -11.92
N GLY A 196 -24.51 2.02 -12.51
CA GLY A 196 -24.49 2.29 -13.95
C GLY A 196 -23.23 3.07 -14.34
N GLU A 197 -22.63 2.72 -15.47
CA GLU A 197 -21.45 3.46 -15.99
C GLU A 197 -21.81 4.90 -16.34
N VAL A 198 -22.99 5.08 -16.91
CA VAL A 198 -23.54 6.38 -17.33
C VAL A 198 -23.83 7.29 -16.13
N ASP A 199 -24.08 6.70 -14.96
CA ASP A 199 -24.36 7.47 -13.72
C ASP A 199 -23.09 7.93 -13.03
N VAL A 200 -22.02 7.13 -13.11
CA VAL A 200 -20.76 7.40 -12.40
C VAL A 200 -19.84 8.33 -13.20
N ALA A 201 -19.72 8.11 -14.51
CA ALA A 201 -18.79 8.85 -15.35
C ALA A 201 -19.03 10.37 -15.36
N PRO A 202 -20.28 10.90 -15.50
CA PRO A 202 -20.53 12.33 -15.51
C PRO A 202 -20.27 13.02 -14.17
N VAL A 203 -20.31 12.28 -13.06
CA VAL A 203 -20.08 12.83 -11.71
C VAL A 203 -18.59 12.90 -11.39
N CYS A 204 -17.80 11.99 -11.93
CA CYS A 204 -16.34 11.99 -11.76
C CYS A 204 -15.67 13.13 -12.56
N ALA A 205 -16.11 13.36 -13.80
CA ALA A 205 -15.51 14.36 -14.69
C ALA A 205 -15.59 15.82 -14.16
N PRO A 206 -16.75 16.35 -13.69
CA PRO A 206 -16.83 17.72 -13.20
C PRO A 206 -16.11 17.94 -11.87
N ARG A 207 -16.00 16.92 -11.05
CA ARG A 207 -15.28 17.02 -9.78
C ARG A 207 -13.79 17.18 -9.98
N TRP A 208 -13.27 16.56 -11.02
CA TRP A 208 -11.90 16.70 -11.46
C TRP A 208 -11.61 18.11 -12.00
N GLN A 209 -12.54 18.72 -12.73
CA GLN A 209 -12.37 20.04 -13.34
C GLN A 209 -12.62 21.22 -12.38
N LYS A 210 -13.39 21.05 -11.32
CA LYS A 210 -13.82 22.12 -10.40
C LYS A 210 -12.90 22.33 -9.19
N SER A 211 -11.97 21.41 -8.90
CA SER A 211 -11.03 21.61 -7.83
C SER A 211 -10.01 22.67 -8.28
N SER A 212 -9.66 23.61 -7.41
CA SER A 212 -8.60 24.61 -7.56
C SER A 212 -7.20 23.98 -7.61
N TRP A 213 -7.06 22.97 -8.40
CA TRP A 213 -5.84 22.20 -8.60
C TRP A 213 -4.97 22.94 -9.61
N PRO A 214 -3.64 22.93 -9.43
CA PRO A 214 -2.75 23.50 -10.42
C PRO A 214 -3.05 22.85 -11.76
N THR A 215 -3.39 23.67 -12.73
CA THR A 215 -3.85 23.37 -14.10
C THR A 215 -3.35 22.01 -14.60
N LEU A 216 -4.20 20.99 -14.48
CA LEU A 216 -3.97 19.68 -15.06
C LEU A 216 -4.54 19.77 -16.46
N THR A 217 -3.70 19.78 -17.45
CA THR A 217 -4.10 19.76 -18.85
C THR A 217 -4.76 18.42 -19.15
N SER A 218 -6.07 18.46 -19.43
CA SER A 218 -6.73 17.39 -20.18
C SER A 218 -6.08 17.30 -21.56
N PRO A 219 -5.92 16.09 -22.10
CA PRO A 219 -5.51 15.93 -23.49
C PRO A 219 -6.55 16.49 -24.45
#